data_83f0c515114b1b3f6b5283fe98ac14f2
#
_entry.id   83f0c515114b1b3f6b5283fe98ac14f2
#
_cell.length_a   1.000
_cell.length_b   1.000
_cell.length_c   1.000
_cell.angle_alpha   90.00
_cell.angle_beta   90.00
_cell.angle_gamma   90.00
#
_symmetry.space_group_name_H-M   'P 1'
#
loop_
_entity.id
_entity.type
_entity.pdbx_description
1 polymer ?
#
loop_
_entity_poly.entity_id
_entity_poly.type
_entity_poly.pdbx_seq_one_letter_code
_entity_poly.pdbx_strand_id
1 'polypeptide(L)' 'SNSIYEPGILVQLVSQLDWGIGQVQSVLGEKVTVNFEHRGKVVLNIDRVELILLDGES' A
#
# COMPACT_ATOMS: atom_id res chain seq x y z
N SER A 1 -13.60 -0.92 11.42
CA SER A 1 -13.14 -2.16 10.90
C SER A 1 -11.65 -2.30 11.06
N ASN A 2 -11.20 -3.50 10.90
CA ASN A 2 -9.80 -3.80 11.03
C ASN A 2 -9.07 -3.46 9.78
N SER A 3 -8.02 -2.71 9.92
CA SER A 3 -7.15 -2.45 8.80
C SER A 3 -5.77 -2.96 9.16
N ILE A 4 -5.24 -3.80 8.28
CA ILE A 4 -3.88 -4.25 8.43
C ILE A 4 -2.92 -3.28 7.77
N TYR A 5 -3.46 -2.26 7.12
CA TYR A 5 -2.64 -1.28 6.42
C TYR A 5 -2.42 -0.08 7.34
N GLU A 6 -1.26 -0.08 7.97
CA GLU A 6 -0.91 1.00 8.88
C GLU A 6 0.24 1.79 8.30
N PRO A 7 0.36 3.06 8.67
CA PRO A 7 1.50 3.85 8.20
C PRO A 7 2.81 3.12 8.49
N GLY A 8 3.67 3.09 7.50
CA GLY A 8 4.96 2.44 7.60
C GLY A 8 5.03 1.06 6.99
N ILE A 9 3.88 0.41 6.81
CA ILE A 9 3.86 -0.92 6.22
C ILE A 9 4.27 -0.86 4.76
N LEU A 10 5.02 -1.85 4.33
CA LEU A 10 5.47 -1.94 2.94
C LEU A 10 4.55 -2.87 2.16
N VAL A 11 4.23 -2.46 0.95
CA VAL A 11 3.30 -3.21 0.11
C VAL A 11 3.77 -3.17 -1.34
N GLN A 12 3.18 -4.04 -2.15
CA GLN A 12 3.29 -3.93 -3.60
C GLN A 12 1.89 -3.98 -4.17
N LEU A 13 1.66 -3.21 -5.23
CA LEU A 13 0.36 -3.21 -5.90
C LEU A 13 0.39 -4.26 -7.00
N VAL A 14 -0.47 -5.24 -6.89
CA VAL A 14 -0.42 -6.41 -7.78
C VAL A 14 -0.57 -6.02 -9.23
N SER A 15 -1.43 -5.06 -9.53
CA SER A 15 -1.67 -4.65 -10.91
C SER A 15 -0.59 -3.74 -11.47
N GLN A 16 0.34 -3.29 -10.63
CA GLN A 16 1.38 -2.36 -11.04
C GLN A 16 2.67 -2.67 -10.30
N LEU A 17 3.17 -3.87 -10.50
CA LEU A 17 4.38 -4.29 -9.79
C LEU A 17 5.59 -3.45 -10.16
N ASP A 18 5.57 -2.87 -11.37
CA ASP A 18 6.65 -2.02 -11.81
C ASP A 18 6.72 -0.70 -11.04
N TRP A 19 5.70 -0.38 -10.25
CA TRP A 19 5.78 0.78 -9.38
C TRP A 19 6.72 0.54 -8.21
N GLY A 20 7.09 -0.72 -7.97
CA GLY A 20 8.04 -1.07 -6.93
C GLY A 20 7.38 -1.17 -5.58
N ILE A 21 8.20 -1.08 -4.55
CA ILE A 21 7.70 -1.19 -3.18
C ILE A 21 7.08 0.15 -2.78
N GLY A 22 5.91 0.06 -2.15
CA GLY A 22 5.23 1.22 -1.64
C GLY A 22 5.23 1.20 -0.14
N GLN A 23 5.26 2.38 0.46
CA GLN A 23 5.13 2.52 1.91
C GLN A 23 3.83 3.23 2.21
N VAL A 24 3.02 2.62 3.06
CA VAL A 24 1.76 3.21 3.46
C VAL A 24 2.04 4.47 4.27
N GLN A 25 1.36 5.55 3.89
CA GLN A 25 1.55 6.85 4.54
C GLN A 25 0.37 7.18 5.45
N SER A 26 -0.83 6.87 5.00
CA SER A 26 -2.02 7.15 5.80
C SER A 26 -3.15 6.23 5.37
N VAL A 27 -4.09 6.06 6.28
CA VAL A 27 -5.26 5.22 6.04
C VAL A 27 -6.48 5.97 6.55
N LEU A 28 -7.46 6.16 5.67
CA LEU A 28 -8.73 6.77 6.04
C LEU A 28 -9.83 5.91 5.45
N GLY A 29 -10.44 5.09 6.31
CA GLY A 29 -11.43 4.14 5.84
C GLY A 29 -10.81 3.20 4.83
N GLU A 30 -11.39 3.12 3.64
CA GLU A 30 -10.85 2.26 2.59
C GLU A 30 -9.85 2.98 1.69
N LYS A 31 -9.52 4.23 2.00
CA LYS A 31 -8.55 4.98 1.20
C LYS A 31 -7.19 4.89 1.86
N VAL A 32 -6.23 4.38 1.14
CA VAL A 32 -4.87 4.20 1.64
C VAL A 32 -3.93 4.97 0.73
N THR A 33 -3.16 5.86 1.32
CA THR A 33 -2.16 6.61 0.58
C THR A 33 -0.84 5.86 0.68
N VAL A 34 -0.26 5.57 -0.47
CA VAL A 34 0.98 4.79 -0.54
C VAL A 34 1.98 5.55 -1.39
N ASN A 35 3.22 5.57 -0.94
CA ASN A 35 4.30 6.18 -1.70
C ASN A 35 5.14 5.07 -2.31
N PHE A 36 5.08 4.94 -3.63
CA PHE A 36 5.77 3.87 -4.35
C PHE A 36 7.12 4.35 -4.88
N GLU A 37 8.08 3.43 -4.90
CA GLU A 37 9.45 3.73 -5.33
C GLU A 37 9.51 4.40 -6.69
N HIS A 38 8.72 3.89 -7.62
CA HIS A 38 8.83 4.33 -9.01
C HIS A 38 7.57 5.01 -9.51
N ARG A 39 6.72 5.45 -8.60
CA ARG A 39 5.47 6.10 -8.98
C ARG A 39 5.17 7.31 -8.11
N GLY A 40 5.64 7.31 -6.87
CA GLY A 40 5.33 8.37 -5.93
C GLY A 40 4.04 8.09 -5.20
N LYS A 41 3.42 9.14 -4.73
CA LYS A 41 2.26 9.04 -3.86
C LYS A 41 0.99 8.79 -4.65
N VAL A 42 0.25 7.77 -4.24
CA VAL A 42 -1.00 7.38 -4.89
C VAL A 42 -2.00 7.07 -3.80
N VAL A 43 -3.26 7.46 -4.01
CA VAL A 43 -4.34 7.10 -3.10
C VAL A 43 -5.06 5.90 -3.70
N LEU A 44 -5.12 4.82 -2.95
CA LEU A 44 -5.73 3.58 -3.40
C LEU A 44 -6.98 3.28 -2.60
N ASN A 45 -7.96 2.68 -3.26
CA ASN A 45 -9.13 2.16 -2.58
C ASN A 45 -8.89 0.68 -2.38
N ILE A 46 -8.69 0.27 -1.12
CA ILE A 46 -8.32 -1.12 -0.83
C ILE A 46 -9.43 -2.12 -1.14
N ASP A 47 -10.66 -1.64 -1.34
CA ASP A 47 -11.74 -2.53 -1.76
C ASP A 47 -11.67 -2.84 -3.24
N ARG A 48 -10.83 -2.12 -3.98
CA ARG A 48 -10.79 -2.25 -5.44
C ARG A 48 -9.47 -2.74 -5.97
N VAL A 49 -8.45 -2.80 -5.12
CA VAL A 49 -7.13 -3.22 -5.56
C VAL A 49 -6.64 -4.35 -4.69
N GLU A 50 -5.63 -5.02 -5.16
CA GLU A 50 -4.99 -6.08 -4.39
C GLU A 50 -3.58 -5.67 -4.06
N LEU A 51 -3.23 -5.76 -2.79
CA LEU A 51 -1.90 -5.40 -2.32
C LEU A 51 -1.24 -6.63 -1.71
N ILE A 52 0.05 -6.75 -1.95
CA ILE A 52 0.88 -7.75 -1.30
C ILE A 52 1.55 -7.07 -0.13
N LEU A 53 1.38 -7.62 1.05
CA LEU A 53 2.05 -7.11 2.24
C LEU A 53 3.44 -7.68 2.28
N LEU A 54 4.42 -6.81 2.37
CA LEU A 54 5.80 -7.23 2.47
C LEU A 54 6.16 -7.21 3.94
N ASP A 55 6.30 -8.40 4.48
CA ASP A 55 6.57 -8.53 5.88
C ASP A 55 8.06 -8.68 6.09
N GLY A 56 8.69 -7.60 6.48
CA GLY A 56 10.11 -7.64 6.73
C GLY A 56 10.45 -8.26 8.04
N GLU A 57 9.46 -8.61 8.79
CA GLU A 57 9.63 -9.16 10.10
C GLU A 57 9.75 -10.66 10.04
N SER A 58 10.64 -11.22 10.70
CA SER A 58 10.77 -12.67 10.64
C SER A 58 10.68 -13.30 12.01
#